data_90b759bd9b8dcd2cceabd249f14878ec
#
_entry.id   90b759bd9b8dcd2cceabd249f14878ec
#
_cell.length_a   1.000
_cell.length_b   1.000
_cell.length_c   1.000
_cell.angle_alpha   90.00
_cell.angle_beta   90.00
_cell.angle_gamma   90.00
#
_symmetry.space_group_name_H-M   'P 1'
#
loop_
_entity.id
_entity.type
_entity.pdbx_description
1 polymer ?
#
loop_
_entity_poly.entity_id
_entity_poly.type
_entity_poly.pdbx_seq_one_letter_code
_entity_poly.pdbx_strand_id
1 'polypeptide(L)'
;MGRSGELSAGASALRTATAMPRGEFFAWLFALGCINGLASRMIQSIGRLGWTDALVSTFEVSAIVWLSCAAGIALVLGDRTIGLRSADLAVGAGFLCLVILPIGPLSWVAVSALSLYLIVTGPRLAGSDVAKSDAAKSRRGAFILLAVTVPMLWSRLLFQLFANLILEIDSSLVGWILGTGRAGTVIGFADGSGVLVILPACSSLANMSLAVLCWVTVSQMVEHKPSTRDLVWCLLACVSVIAANVTRLGLMGLSQSHYTALHGPWGEAALNAIILALIVGISVLGVRRELFQRV
;
A
#
# COMPACT_ATOMS: atom_id res chain seq x y z
N MET A 1 26.09 52.73 -19.64
CA MET A 1 25.29 52.23 -18.48
C MET A 1 24.37 51.06 -18.85
N GLY A 2 24.81 50.03 -19.55
CA GLY A 2 23.94 48.93 -20.05
C GLY A 2 24.41 47.51 -19.74
N ARG A 3 25.66 47.30 -19.29
CA ARG A 3 26.22 45.93 -19.09
C ARG A 3 25.98 45.29 -17.72
N SER A 4 25.66 46.05 -16.70
CA SER A 4 25.46 45.52 -15.32
C SER A 4 24.06 44.89 -15.14
N GLY A 5 23.06 45.28 -15.93
CA GLY A 5 21.69 44.71 -15.87
C GLY A 5 21.57 43.30 -16.47
N GLU A 6 22.32 43.05 -17.56
CA GLU A 6 22.28 41.73 -18.23
C GLU A 6 23.02 40.64 -17.45
N LEU A 7 24.09 40.99 -16.76
CA LEU A 7 24.83 40.06 -15.90
C LEU A 7 24.01 39.65 -14.65
N SER A 8 23.22 40.57 -14.09
CA SER A 8 22.35 40.32 -12.96
C SER A 8 21.15 39.41 -13.36
N ALA A 9 20.55 39.63 -14.53
CA ALA A 9 19.48 38.82 -15.06
C ALA A 9 19.97 37.40 -15.43
N GLY A 10 21.14 37.28 -16.03
CA GLY A 10 21.77 36.00 -16.34
C GLY A 10 22.14 35.19 -15.09
N ALA A 11 22.67 35.82 -14.04
CA ALA A 11 22.99 35.16 -12.78
C ALA A 11 21.73 34.72 -12.00
N SER A 12 20.64 35.47 -12.08
CA SER A 12 19.34 35.11 -11.50
C SER A 12 18.67 33.96 -12.26
N ALA A 13 18.74 33.94 -13.59
CA ALA A 13 18.24 32.86 -14.43
C ALA A 13 19.04 31.57 -14.26
N LEU A 14 20.38 31.65 -14.10
CA LEU A 14 21.22 30.48 -13.79
C LEU A 14 20.95 29.91 -12.39
N ARG A 15 20.63 30.74 -11.40
CA ARG A 15 20.26 30.28 -10.05
C ARG A 15 18.88 29.59 -10.02
N THR A 16 17.94 29.97 -10.86
CA THR A 16 16.63 29.31 -10.97
C THR A 16 16.70 27.99 -11.76
N ALA A 17 17.65 27.86 -12.69
CA ALA A 17 17.81 26.65 -13.51
C ALA A 17 18.49 25.47 -12.77
N THR A 18 19.08 25.70 -11.60
CA THR A 18 19.79 24.66 -10.80
C THR A 18 19.08 24.27 -9.50
N ALA A 19 17.95 24.86 -9.17
CA ALA A 19 17.20 24.50 -7.98
C ALA A 19 16.33 23.26 -8.25
N MET A 20 16.62 22.16 -7.54
CA MET A 20 15.85 20.92 -7.60
C MET A 20 14.35 21.19 -7.33
N PRO A 21 13.41 20.73 -8.20
CA PRO A 21 11.99 20.87 -7.95
C PRO A 21 11.58 20.17 -6.66
N ARG A 22 10.55 20.72 -5.98
CA ARG A 22 10.03 20.15 -4.73
C ARG A 22 9.57 18.70 -4.89
N GLY A 23 8.86 18.41 -5.97
CA GLY A 23 8.37 17.06 -6.26
C GLY A 23 9.50 16.05 -6.46
N GLU A 24 10.57 16.45 -7.13
CA GLU A 24 11.75 15.58 -7.33
C GLU A 24 12.44 15.26 -5.99
N PHE A 25 12.64 16.26 -5.14
CA PHE A 25 13.20 16.06 -3.81
C PHE A 25 12.40 15.04 -2.99
N PHE A 26 11.07 15.22 -2.91
CA PHE A 26 10.22 14.31 -2.15
C PHE A 26 10.07 12.92 -2.81
N ALA A 27 10.09 12.83 -4.12
CA ALA A 27 10.06 11.55 -4.83
C ALA A 27 11.29 10.69 -4.48
N TRP A 28 12.49 11.29 -4.40
CA TRP A 28 13.69 10.59 -3.95
C TRP A 28 13.61 10.14 -2.50
N LEU A 29 13.09 10.98 -1.60
CA LEU A 29 12.87 10.59 -0.21
C LEU A 29 11.89 9.41 -0.11
N PHE A 30 10.78 9.45 -0.82
CA PHE A 30 9.83 8.33 -0.85
C PHE A 30 10.45 7.05 -1.42
N ALA A 31 11.22 7.15 -2.51
CA ALA A 31 11.92 6.00 -3.07
C ALA A 31 12.85 5.37 -2.04
N LEU A 32 13.66 6.20 -1.36
CA LEU A 32 14.56 5.74 -0.30
C LEU A 32 13.79 5.09 0.85
N GLY A 33 12.70 5.70 1.32
CA GLY A 33 11.87 5.17 2.40
C GLY A 33 11.20 3.84 2.04
N CYS A 34 10.67 3.71 0.82
CA CYS A 34 10.08 2.47 0.33
C CYS A 34 11.13 1.35 0.20
N ILE A 35 12.29 1.64 -0.39
CA ILE A 35 13.38 0.67 -0.53
C ILE A 35 13.85 0.19 0.86
N ASN A 36 14.13 1.12 1.77
CA ASN A 36 14.58 0.76 3.12
C ASN A 36 13.50 0.00 3.91
N GLY A 37 12.24 0.42 3.80
CA GLY A 37 11.12 -0.25 4.45
C GLY A 37 10.85 -1.67 3.93
N LEU A 38 11.19 -1.96 2.66
CA LEU A 38 11.09 -3.28 2.05
C LEU A 38 12.35 -4.12 2.21
N ALA A 39 13.51 -3.50 2.47
CA ALA A 39 14.83 -4.15 2.47
C ALA A 39 14.90 -5.41 3.33
N SER A 40 14.36 -5.37 4.55
CA SER A 40 14.37 -6.52 5.45
C SER A 40 13.60 -7.72 4.89
N ARG A 41 12.47 -7.49 4.22
CA ARG A 41 11.70 -8.55 3.55
C ARG A 41 12.43 -9.10 2.34
N MET A 42 13.00 -8.22 1.54
CA MET A 42 13.78 -8.63 0.37
C MET A 42 14.96 -9.51 0.78
N ILE A 43 15.72 -9.10 1.79
CA ILE A 43 16.86 -9.86 2.32
C ILE A 43 16.41 -11.22 2.87
N GLN A 44 15.31 -11.27 3.63
CA GLN A 44 14.77 -12.52 4.15
C GLN A 44 14.28 -13.46 3.03
N SER A 45 13.60 -12.92 2.02
CA SER A 45 13.11 -13.70 0.88
C SER A 45 14.28 -14.27 0.07
N ILE A 46 15.31 -13.45 -0.20
CA ILE A 46 16.52 -13.90 -0.90
C ILE A 46 17.25 -15.00 -0.09
N GLY A 47 17.35 -14.81 1.24
CA GLY A 47 18.00 -15.79 2.11
C GLY A 47 17.27 -17.14 2.19
N ARG A 48 15.92 -17.15 2.00
CA ARG A 48 15.13 -18.38 2.03
C ARG A 48 15.01 -19.07 0.68
N LEU A 49 14.76 -18.29 -0.38
CA LEU A 49 14.38 -18.79 -1.70
C LEU A 49 15.54 -18.74 -2.71
N GLY A 50 16.59 -17.97 -2.45
CA GLY A 50 17.59 -17.60 -3.43
C GLY A 50 17.11 -16.44 -4.34
N TRP A 51 18.01 -15.90 -5.17
CA TRP A 51 17.73 -14.70 -5.97
C TRP A 51 16.64 -14.88 -7.01
N THR A 52 16.66 -15.99 -7.76
CA THR A 52 15.71 -16.27 -8.85
C THR A 52 14.28 -16.39 -8.35
N ASP A 53 14.07 -17.24 -7.35
CA ASP A 53 12.74 -17.51 -6.82
C ASP A 53 12.20 -16.34 -5.99
N ALA A 54 13.08 -15.59 -5.31
CA ALA A 54 12.72 -14.35 -4.64
C ALA A 54 12.23 -13.28 -5.64
N LEU A 55 12.87 -13.12 -6.79
CA LEU A 55 12.42 -12.24 -7.87
C LEU A 55 11.08 -12.67 -8.46
N VAL A 56 10.92 -13.94 -8.78
CA VAL A 56 9.68 -14.50 -9.34
C VAL A 56 8.51 -14.32 -8.36
N SER A 57 8.74 -14.51 -7.06
CA SER A 57 7.75 -14.30 -6.00
C SER A 57 7.59 -12.83 -5.59
N THR A 58 8.21 -11.89 -6.31
CA THR A 58 8.21 -10.44 -5.98
C THR A 58 8.66 -10.15 -4.54
N PHE A 59 9.64 -10.92 -4.05
CA PHE A 59 10.15 -10.87 -2.67
C PHE A 59 9.07 -11.10 -1.60
N GLU A 60 8.06 -11.90 -1.93
CA GLU A 60 6.88 -12.15 -1.07
C GLU A 60 6.14 -10.86 -0.68
N VAL A 61 6.24 -9.84 -1.52
CA VAL A 61 5.50 -8.59 -1.42
C VAL A 61 4.47 -8.54 -2.53
N SER A 62 3.23 -8.22 -2.20
CA SER A 62 2.16 -8.14 -3.21
C SER A 62 2.51 -7.17 -4.34
N ALA A 63 2.20 -7.55 -5.57
CA ALA A 63 2.36 -6.69 -6.75
C ALA A 63 1.62 -5.35 -6.60
N ILE A 64 0.48 -5.34 -5.88
CA ILE A 64 -0.26 -4.10 -5.58
C ILE A 64 0.64 -3.10 -4.83
N VAL A 65 1.45 -3.55 -3.87
CA VAL A 65 2.36 -2.67 -3.11
C VAL A 65 3.41 -2.06 -4.03
N TRP A 66 4.05 -2.88 -4.89
CA TRP A 66 5.05 -2.41 -5.83
C TRP A 66 4.49 -1.38 -6.82
N LEU A 67 3.34 -1.69 -7.41
CA LEU A 67 2.66 -0.79 -8.35
C LEU A 67 2.23 0.50 -7.66
N SER A 68 1.73 0.43 -6.43
CA SER A 68 1.33 1.61 -5.66
C SER A 68 2.51 2.49 -5.29
N CYS A 69 3.64 1.91 -4.87
CA CYS A 69 4.87 2.66 -4.63
C CYS A 69 5.32 3.40 -5.90
N ALA A 70 5.40 2.68 -7.04
CA ALA A 70 5.80 3.28 -8.31
C ALA A 70 4.84 4.39 -8.76
N ALA A 71 3.51 4.15 -8.69
CA ALA A 71 2.50 5.12 -9.06
C ALA A 71 2.53 6.37 -8.16
N GLY A 72 2.63 6.18 -6.84
CA GLY A 72 2.70 7.28 -5.89
C GLY A 72 3.95 8.16 -6.11
N ILE A 73 5.12 7.53 -6.26
CA ILE A 73 6.39 8.24 -6.53
C ILE A 73 6.31 8.97 -7.87
N ALA A 74 5.79 8.34 -8.92
CA ALA A 74 5.67 8.96 -10.25
C ALA A 74 4.76 10.20 -10.22
N LEU A 75 3.64 10.16 -9.48
CA LEU A 75 2.76 11.32 -9.33
C LEU A 75 3.43 12.45 -8.53
N VAL A 76 4.20 12.15 -7.48
CA VAL A 76 4.95 13.15 -6.72
C VAL A 76 6.03 13.79 -7.60
N LEU A 77 6.75 12.98 -8.40
CA LEU A 77 7.78 13.45 -9.34
C LEU A 77 7.20 14.42 -10.40
N GLY A 78 5.91 14.33 -10.68
CA GLY A 78 5.21 15.22 -11.61
C GLY A 78 5.07 16.68 -11.14
N ASP A 79 5.34 17.00 -9.88
CA ASP A 79 5.33 18.36 -9.34
C ASP A 79 6.67 19.06 -9.66
N ARG A 80 6.69 19.85 -10.72
CA ARG A 80 7.89 20.55 -11.20
C ARG A 80 7.84 22.07 -11.01
N THR A 81 6.71 22.60 -10.60
CA THR A 81 6.47 24.06 -10.57
C THR A 81 6.73 24.69 -9.22
N ILE A 82 6.69 23.91 -8.15
CA ILE A 82 6.90 24.39 -6.78
C ILE A 82 8.39 24.26 -6.40
N GLY A 83 8.99 25.38 -5.99
CA GLY A 83 10.37 25.41 -5.52
C GLY A 83 10.51 24.84 -4.11
N LEU A 84 11.70 24.34 -3.80
CA LEU A 84 12.08 23.79 -2.50
C LEU A 84 12.19 24.91 -1.45
N ARG A 85 11.67 24.66 -0.25
CA ARG A 85 11.66 25.58 0.88
C ARG A 85 12.56 25.09 2.00
N SER A 86 13.01 25.99 2.88
CA SER A 86 13.78 25.60 4.07
C SER A 86 13.04 24.61 4.98
N ALA A 87 11.73 24.75 5.10
CA ALA A 87 10.89 23.80 5.83
C ALA A 87 10.90 22.40 5.20
N ASP A 88 10.91 22.30 3.86
CA ASP A 88 11.01 21.02 3.15
C ASP A 88 12.34 20.32 3.43
N LEU A 89 13.44 21.10 3.49
CA LEU A 89 14.77 20.58 3.85
C LEU A 89 14.81 20.07 5.30
N ALA A 90 14.22 20.80 6.24
CA ALA A 90 14.13 20.37 7.63
C ALA A 90 13.32 19.06 7.78
N VAL A 91 12.19 18.94 7.07
CA VAL A 91 11.39 17.72 7.03
C VAL A 91 12.17 16.57 6.37
N GLY A 92 12.89 16.84 5.27
CA GLY A 92 13.76 15.86 4.62
C GLY A 92 14.88 15.37 5.52
N ALA A 93 15.52 16.25 6.28
CA ALA A 93 16.54 15.88 7.26
C ALA A 93 15.97 15.00 8.38
N GLY A 94 14.82 15.36 8.94
CA GLY A 94 14.12 14.52 9.92
C GLY A 94 13.73 13.16 9.38
N PHE A 95 13.25 13.10 8.12
CA PHE A 95 12.98 11.85 7.41
C PHE A 95 14.24 10.98 7.31
N LEU A 96 15.36 11.54 6.87
CA LEU A 96 16.63 10.81 6.74
C LEU A 96 17.13 10.27 8.07
N CYS A 97 16.99 11.03 9.16
CA CYS A 97 17.33 10.56 10.50
C CYS A 97 16.55 9.30 10.89
N LEU A 98 15.27 9.20 10.52
CA LEU A 98 14.45 8.01 10.79
C LEU A 98 14.82 6.83 9.88
N VAL A 99 15.16 7.10 8.61
CA VAL A 99 15.46 6.06 7.62
C VAL A 99 16.86 5.47 7.79
N ILE A 100 17.83 6.25 8.30
CA ILE A 100 19.19 5.77 8.60
C ILE A 100 19.17 4.67 9.68
N LEU A 101 18.20 4.69 10.59
CA LEU A 101 18.06 3.63 11.57
C LEU A 101 17.61 2.34 10.86
N PRO A 102 18.29 1.19 11.08
CA PRO A 102 17.99 -0.07 10.39
C PRO A 102 16.74 -0.76 10.98
N ILE A 103 15.67 -0.01 11.13
CA ILE A 103 14.40 -0.46 11.72
C ILE A 103 13.30 -0.25 10.67
N GLY A 104 12.94 -1.30 9.95
CA GLY A 104 11.97 -1.23 8.85
C GLY A 104 10.65 -0.49 9.19
N PRO A 105 10.01 -0.71 10.35
CA PRO A 105 8.83 0.04 10.76
C PRO A 105 9.02 1.57 10.80
N LEU A 106 10.20 2.07 11.20
CA LEU A 106 10.47 3.52 11.23
C LEU A 106 10.44 4.15 9.85
N SER A 107 10.90 3.43 8.82
CA SER A 107 10.80 3.90 7.43
C SER A 107 9.34 4.12 7.01
N TRP A 108 8.43 3.24 7.40
CA TRP A 108 7.01 3.39 7.10
C TRP A 108 6.34 4.50 7.93
N VAL A 109 6.79 4.73 9.16
CA VAL A 109 6.39 5.91 9.95
C VAL A 109 6.86 7.18 9.25
N ALA A 110 8.12 7.22 8.79
CA ALA A 110 8.67 8.35 8.06
C ALA A 110 7.90 8.61 6.74
N VAL A 111 7.60 7.55 5.97
CA VAL A 111 6.76 7.65 4.75
C VAL A 111 5.36 8.17 5.08
N SER A 112 4.74 7.71 6.17
CA SER A 112 3.42 8.23 6.63
C SER A 112 3.49 9.73 6.93
N ALA A 113 4.49 10.14 7.72
CA ALA A 113 4.67 11.55 8.12
C ALA A 113 4.93 12.45 6.91
N LEU A 114 5.79 11.99 5.99
CA LEU A 114 6.11 12.71 4.75
C LEU A 114 4.88 12.86 3.85
N SER A 115 4.09 11.80 3.72
CA SER A 115 2.84 11.81 2.96
C SER A 115 1.85 12.83 3.53
N LEU A 116 1.64 12.83 4.86
CA LEU A 116 0.78 13.79 5.53
C LEU A 116 1.28 15.23 5.35
N TYR A 117 2.58 15.44 5.44
CA TYR A 117 3.19 16.76 5.20
C TYR A 117 2.86 17.28 3.79
N LEU A 118 3.02 16.45 2.74
CA LEU A 118 2.70 16.85 1.37
C LEU A 118 1.20 17.10 1.17
N ILE A 119 0.33 16.26 1.75
CA ILE A 119 -1.13 16.42 1.66
C ILE A 119 -1.57 17.77 2.23
N VAL A 120 -0.98 18.19 3.35
CA VAL A 120 -1.35 19.43 4.05
C VAL A 120 -0.72 20.68 3.41
N THR A 121 0.53 20.57 2.95
CA THR A 121 1.28 21.74 2.47
C THR A 121 1.11 22.03 0.98
N GLY A 122 0.90 21.00 0.15
CA GLY A 122 0.82 21.14 -1.32
C GLY A 122 -0.20 22.21 -1.77
N PRO A 123 -1.47 22.15 -1.36
CA PRO A 123 -2.48 23.13 -1.80
C PRO A 123 -2.21 24.56 -1.34
N ARG A 124 -1.53 24.74 -0.21
CA ARG A 124 -1.23 26.07 0.36
C ARG A 124 -0.12 26.81 -0.38
N LEU A 125 0.68 26.10 -1.16
CA LEU A 125 1.86 26.64 -1.84
C LEU A 125 1.62 26.98 -3.31
N ALA A 126 0.48 26.55 -3.87
CA ALA A 126 0.16 26.70 -5.28
C ALA A 126 -0.37 28.11 -5.58
N GLY A 127 0.50 28.97 -6.11
CA GLY A 127 0.15 30.36 -6.45
C GLY A 127 -0.46 30.55 -7.86
N SER A 128 -0.21 29.64 -8.79
CA SER A 128 -0.72 29.67 -10.16
C SER A 128 -1.58 28.44 -10.48
N ASP A 129 -2.36 28.45 -11.56
CA ASP A 129 -3.20 27.32 -11.92
C ASP A 129 -2.39 26.09 -12.34
N VAL A 130 -1.24 26.28 -12.96
CA VAL A 130 -0.29 25.20 -13.25
C VAL A 130 0.25 24.59 -11.94
N ALA A 131 0.65 25.43 -10.99
CA ALA A 131 1.11 24.99 -9.69
C ALA A 131 0.01 24.26 -8.88
N LYS A 132 -1.26 24.67 -9.02
CA LYS A 132 -2.40 23.95 -8.42
C LYS A 132 -2.59 22.57 -9.02
N SER A 133 -2.43 22.43 -10.35
CA SER A 133 -2.49 21.13 -11.03
C SER A 133 -1.37 20.20 -10.56
N ASP A 134 -0.13 20.69 -10.49
CA ASP A 134 1.02 19.91 -10.05
C ASP A 134 0.94 19.55 -8.56
N ALA A 135 0.51 20.51 -7.72
CA ALA A 135 0.24 20.23 -6.30
C ALA A 135 -0.88 19.18 -6.12
N ALA A 136 -1.90 19.17 -6.99
CA ALA A 136 -2.94 18.15 -6.95
C ALA A 136 -2.39 16.76 -7.32
N LYS A 137 -1.49 16.66 -8.32
CA LYS A 137 -0.80 15.40 -8.65
C LYS A 137 0.05 14.90 -7.50
N SER A 138 0.89 15.78 -6.93
CA SER A 138 1.75 15.46 -5.79
C SER A 138 0.93 14.99 -4.58
N ARG A 139 -0.19 15.66 -4.29
CA ARG A 139 -1.14 15.26 -3.24
C ARG A 139 -1.73 13.88 -3.48
N ARG A 140 -2.13 13.55 -4.71
CA ARG A 140 -2.63 12.20 -5.07
C ARG A 140 -1.56 11.15 -4.87
N GLY A 141 -0.32 11.42 -5.31
CA GLY A 141 0.82 10.54 -5.04
C GLY A 141 1.05 10.31 -3.55
N ALA A 142 0.96 11.39 -2.75
CA ALA A 142 1.09 11.30 -1.30
C ALA A 142 -0.05 10.47 -0.65
N PHE A 143 -1.30 10.55 -1.14
CA PHE A 143 -2.39 9.67 -0.68
C PHE A 143 -2.12 8.20 -0.99
N ILE A 144 -1.59 7.87 -2.18
CA ILE A 144 -1.20 6.50 -2.52
C ILE A 144 -0.09 6.01 -1.58
N LEU A 145 0.96 6.81 -1.37
CA LEU A 145 2.09 6.44 -0.52
C LEU A 145 1.69 6.32 0.96
N LEU A 146 0.75 7.14 1.43
CA LEU A 146 0.14 6.96 2.74
C LEU A 146 -0.63 5.63 2.81
N ALA A 147 -1.40 5.29 1.78
CA ALA A 147 -2.13 4.03 1.72
C ALA A 147 -1.21 2.81 1.65
N VAL A 148 -0.02 2.90 1.03
CA VAL A 148 1.01 1.84 1.08
C VAL A 148 1.41 1.50 2.52
N THR A 149 1.44 2.50 3.41
CA THR A 149 1.79 2.24 4.81
C THR A 149 0.73 1.43 5.56
N VAL A 150 -0.51 1.32 5.03
CA VAL A 150 -1.58 0.52 5.65
C VAL A 150 -1.20 -0.97 5.70
N PRO A 151 -0.89 -1.68 4.60
CA PRO A 151 -0.45 -3.08 4.66
C PRO A 151 0.97 -3.24 5.22
N MET A 152 1.81 -2.24 5.09
CA MET A 152 3.23 -2.37 5.47
C MET A 152 3.50 -2.12 6.94
N LEU A 153 2.70 -1.28 7.61
CA LEU A 153 2.87 -0.88 9.01
C LEU A 153 1.57 -1.01 9.81
N TRP A 154 0.54 -0.26 9.43
CA TRP A 154 -0.64 -0.05 10.28
C TRP A 154 -1.45 -1.33 10.52
N SER A 155 -1.67 -2.13 9.48
CA SER A 155 -2.38 -3.41 9.63
C SER A 155 -1.63 -4.39 10.53
N ARG A 156 -0.29 -4.37 10.51
CA ARG A 156 0.55 -5.21 11.38
C ARG A 156 0.50 -4.76 12.83
N LEU A 157 0.57 -3.44 13.08
CA LEU A 157 0.41 -2.90 14.43
C LEU A 157 -0.99 -3.21 14.97
N LEU A 158 -2.02 -3.03 14.15
CA LEU A 158 -3.39 -3.35 14.51
C LEU A 158 -3.53 -4.85 14.84
N PHE A 159 -2.92 -5.70 14.00
CA PHE A 159 -2.92 -7.14 14.26
C PHE A 159 -2.19 -7.49 15.56
N GLN A 160 -1.04 -6.90 15.85
CA GLN A 160 -0.32 -7.14 17.11
C GLN A 160 -1.13 -6.76 18.35
N LEU A 161 -1.91 -5.69 18.26
CA LEU A 161 -2.76 -5.22 19.35
C LEU A 161 -4.03 -6.05 19.53
N PHE A 162 -4.61 -6.54 18.43
CA PHE A 162 -5.93 -7.19 18.42
C PHE A 162 -5.89 -8.61 17.84
N ALA A 163 -4.75 -9.29 17.85
CA ALA A 163 -4.58 -10.60 17.22
C ALA A 163 -5.64 -11.61 17.66
N ASN A 164 -5.87 -11.73 18.97
CA ASN A 164 -6.86 -12.68 19.51
C ASN A 164 -8.26 -12.39 18.97
N LEU A 165 -8.69 -11.13 19.01
CA LEU A 165 -10.01 -10.73 18.52
C LEU A 165 -10.17 -11.02 17.02
N ILE A 166 -9.16 -10.67 16.22
CA ILE A 166 -9.20 -10.86 14.75
C ILE A 166 -9.26 -12.34 14.42
N LEU A 167 -8.41 -13.16 15.05
CA LEU A 167 -8.38 -14.60 14.83
C LEU A 167 -9.64 -15.30 15.35
N GLU A 168 -10.24 -14.82 16.45
CA GLU A 168 -11.52 -15.31 16.94
C GLU A 168 -12.67 -15.01 15.98
N ILE A 169 -12.69 -13.85 15.33
CA ILE A 169 -13.66 -13.51 14.30
C ILE A 169 -13.51 -14.47 13.11
N ASP A 170 -12.30 -14.59 12.55
CA ASP A 170 -12.03 -15.49 11.43
C ASP A 170 -12.42 -16.94 11.78
N SER A 171 -12.03 -17.44 12.94
CA SER A 171 -12.35 -18.79 13.39
C SER A 171 -13.86 -19.01 13.66
N SER A 172 -14.56 -17.96 14.13
CA SER A 172 -16.01 -18.04 14.32
C SER A 172 -16.74 -18.18 13.01
N LEU A 173 -16.35 -17.41 11.99
CA LEU A 173 -16.95 -17.50 10.65
C LEU A 173 -16.70 -18.89 10.03
N VAL A 174 -15.49 -19.43 10.15
CA VAL A 174 -15.16 -20.76 9.62
C VAL A 174 -15.92 -21.85 10.37
N GLY A 175 -15.94 -21.82 11.74
CA GLY A 175 -16.67 -22.78 12.55
C GLY A 175 -18.17 -22.77 12.27
N TRP A 176 -18.74 -21.60 12.02
CA TRP A 176 -20.14 -21.46 11.62
C TRP A 176 -20.43 -22.13 10.26
N ILE A 177 -19.54 -21.95 9.27
CA ILE A 177 -19.68 -22.57 7.94
C ILE A 177 -19.56 -24.09 8.02
N LEU A 178 -18.59 -24.60 8.83
CA LEU A 178 -18.37 -26.04 8.97
C LEU A 178 -19.40 -26.74 9.87
N GLY A 179 -20.09 -26.00 10.71
CA GLY A 179 -21.00 -26.57 11.71
C GLY A 179 -20.30 -27.43 12.78
N THR A 180 -18.97 -27.22 12.98
CA THR A 180 -18.16 -28.01 13.90
C THR A 180 -17.84 -27.25 15.20
N GLY A 181 -17.46 -28.00 16.24
CA GLY A 181 -17.03 -27.40 17.52
C GLY A 181 -15.78 -26.55 17.38
N ARG A 182 -15.73 -25.44 18.12
CA ARG A 182 -14.62 -24.48 18.14
C ARG A 182 -14.13 -24.26 19.58
N ALA A 183 -12.81 -24.22 19.75
CA ALA A 183 -12.16 -23.83 21.00
C ALA A 183 -11.11 -22.76 20.68
N GLY A 184 -11.45 -21.47 20.88
CA GLY A 184 -10.58 -20.34 20.49
C GLY A 184 -10.36 -20.31 18.97
N THR A 185 -9.11 -20.45 18.53
CA THR A 185 -8.70 -20.49 17.12
C THR A 185 -8.59 -21.90 16.54
N VAL A 186 -8.97 -22.92 17.31
CA VAL A 186 -8.93 -24.33 16.91
C VAL A 186 -10.34 -24.78 16.53
N ILE A 187 -10.48 -25.36 15.35
CA ILE A 187 -11.76 -25.82 14.76
C ILE A 187 -11.59 -27.28 14.39
N GLY A 188 -12.56 -28.15 14.77
CA GLY A 188 -12.58 -29.54 14.32
C GLY A 188 -12.81 -29.67 12.82
N PHE A 189 -12.13 -30.60 12.15
CA PHE A 189 -12.47 -30.94 10.76
C PHE A 189 -13.90 -31.52 10.69
N ALA A 190 -14.60 -31.25 9.60
CA ALA A 190 -15.98 -31.71 9.41
C ALA A 190 -16.09 -33.24 9.41
N ASP A 191 -15.06 -33.95 8.95
CA ASP A 191 -14.99 -35.43 8.92
C ASP A 191 -14.47 -36.06 10.23
N GLY A 192 -14.15 -35.26 11.24
CA GLY A 192 -13.60 -35.71 12.51
C GLY A 192 -12.13 -36.19 12.45
N SER A 193 -11.44 -36.05 11.33
CA SER A 193 -10.07 -36.56 11.12
C SER A 193 -8.98 -35.77 11.87
N GLY A 194 -9.32 -34.59 12.43
CA GLY A 194 -8.35 -33.74 13.13
C GLY A 194 -8.87 -32.35 13.41
N VAL A 195 -7.95 -31.38 13.46
CA VAL A 195 -8.24 -29.98 13.77
C VAL A 195 -7.54 -29.01 12.83
N LEU A 196 -8.21 -27.92 12.50
CA LEU A 196 -7.66 -26.76 11.83
C LEU A 196 -7.32 -25.69 12.87
N VAL A 197 -6.07 -25.23 12.88
CA VAL A 197 -5.63 -24.12 13.74
C VAL A 197 -5.51 -22.87 12.89
N ILE A 198 -6.31 -21.83 13.19
CA ILE A 198 -6.25 -20.55 12.50
C ILE A 198 -5.05 -19.76 13.06
N LEU A 199 -4.02 -19.61 12.24
CA LEU A 199 -2.78 -18.89 12.54
C LEU A 199 -2.81 -17.46 12.02
N PRO A 200 -1.93 -16.57 12.50
CA PRO A 200 -1.80 -15.19 12.00
C PRO A 200 -1.66 -15.08 10.47
N ALA A 201 -0.96 -16.02 9.85
CA ALA A 201 -0.79 -16.09 8.40
C ALA A 201 -2.11 -16.37 7.64
N CYS A 202 -3.11 -16.91 8.33
CA CYS A 202 -4.44 -17.23 7.77
C CYS A 202 -5.44 -16.06 7.91
N SER A 203 -5.04 -14.95 8.58
CA SER A 203 -5.93 -13.83 8.86
C SER A 203 -6.33 -13.07 7.60
N SER A 204 -7.61 -12.68 7.54
CA SER A 204 -8.16 -11.84 6.47
C SER A 204 -7.61 -10.41 6.47
N LEU A 205 -7.08 -9.90 7.60
CA LEU A 205 -6.69 -8.50 7.78
C LEU A 205 -5.61 -8.05 6.79
N ALA A 206 -4.62 -8.90 6.52
CA ALA A 206 -3.54 -8.57 5.57
C ALA A 206 -4.11 -8.28 4.17
N ASN A 207 -5.01 -9.14 3.71
CA ASN A 207 -5.64 -9.00 2.39
C ASN A 207 -6.64 -7.84 2.33
N MET A 208 -7.35 -7.55 3.43
CA MET A 208 -8.19 -6.35 3.55
C MET A 208 -7.36 -5.07 3.38
N SER A 209 -6.18 -5.01 3.99
CA SER A 209 -5.28 -3.86 3.86
C SER A 209 -4.81 -3.65 2.42
N LEU A 210 -4.62 -4.72 1.65
CA LEU A 210 -4.33 -4.66 0.21
C LEU A 210 -5.54 -4.18 -0.59
N ALA A 211 -6.76 -4.55 -0.19
CA ALA A 211 -7.99 -4.05 -0.83
C ALA A 211 -8.13 -2.53 -0.67
N VAL A 212 -7.89 -2.01 0.54
CA VAL A 212 -7.87 -0.56 0.80
C VAL A 212 -6.79 0.13 -0.02
N LEU A 213 -5.57 -0.42 -0.06
CA LEU A 213 -4.48 0.13 -0.87
C LEU A 213 -4.83 0.18 -2.35
N CYS A 214 -5.36 -0.89 -2.90
CA CYS A 214 -5.75 -0.96 -4.31
C CYS A 214 -6.83 0.06 -4.65
N TRP A 215 -7.88 0.15 -3.81
CA TRP A 215 -8.94 1.13 -3.96
C TRP A 215 -8.38 2.56 -4.02
N VAL A 216 -7.55 2.95 -3.05
CA VAL A 216 -6.94 4.27 -3.01
C VAL A 216 -6.06 4.50 -4.25
N THR A 217 -5.23 3.52 -4.62
CA THR A 217 -4.33 3.65 -5.78
C THR A 217 -5.11 3.87 -7.06
N VAL A 218 -6.10 3.02 -7.35
CA VAL A 218 -6.92 3.13 -8.57
C VAL A 218 -7.69 4.45 -8.58
N SER A 219 -8.34 4.83 -7.47
CA SER A 219 -9.09 6.08 -7.35
C SER A 219 -8.21 7.31 -7.61
N GLN A 220 -7.00 7.34 -7.03
CA GLN A 220 -6.09 8.47 -7.21
C GLN A 220 -5.50 8.51 -8.63
N MET A 221 -5.24 7.36 -9.26
CA MET A 221 -4.71 7.30 -10.64
C MET A 221 -5.72 7.80 -11.66
N VAL A 222 -7.02 7.52 -11.49
CA VAL A 222 -8.07 7.98 -12.41
C VAL A 222 -8.67 9.34 -12.04
N GLU A 223 -8.12 10.02 -11.03
CA GLU A 223 -8.61 11.33 -10.55
C GLU A 223 -10.08 11.28 -10.10
N HIS A 224 -10.47 10.14 -9.53
CA HIS A 224 -11.83 9.94 -9.06
C HIS A 224 -12.21 11.00 -8.00
N LYS A 225 -13.40 11.60 -8.17
CA LYS A 225 -13.92 12.58 -7.20
C LYS A 225 -14.48 11.85 -5.99
N PRO A 226 -14.01 12.16 -4.76
CA PRO A 226 -14.49 11.49 -3.55
C PRO A 226 -16.01 11.54 -3.43
N SER A 227 -16.61 10.39 -3.14
CA SER A 227 -18.06 10.22 -2.98
C SER A 227 -18.35 9.29 -1.80
N THR A 228 -19.53 9.42 -1.18
CA THR A 228 -19.98 8.48 -0.14
C THR A 228 -20.09 7.03 -0.66
N ARG A 229 -20.25 6.86 -1.97
CA ARG A 229 -20.25 5.52 -2.62
C ARG A 229 -18.91 4.83 -2.56
N ASP A 230 -17.81 5.59 -2.43
CA ASP A 230 -16.45 5.05 -2.35
C ASP A 230 -16.28 4.16 -1.11
N LEU A 231 -16.91 4.56 0.00
CA LEU A 231 -16.93 3.73 1.20
C LEU A 231 -17.61 2.38 0.94
N VAL A 232 -18.71 2.38 0.18
CA VAL A 232 -19.44 1.14 -0.17
C VAL A 232 -18.57 0.24 -1.04
N TRP A 233 -17.89 0.78 -2.05
CA TRP A 233 -16.98 0.01 -2.90
C TRP A 233 -15.78 -0.54 -2.15
N CYS A 234 -15.18 0.28 -1.30
CA CYS A 234 -14.06 -0.15 -0.45
C CYS A 234 -14.49 -1.25 0.54
N LEU A 235 -15.65 -1.09 1.18
CA LEU A 235 -16.22 -2.12 2.06
C LEU A 235 -16.54 -3.40 1.29
N LEU A 236 -17.10 -3.29 0.08
CA LEU A 236 -17.39 -4.45 -0.77
C LEU A 236 -16.10 -5.21 -1.11
N ALA A 237 -15.01 -4.50 -1.44
CA ALA A 237 -13.73 -5.12 -1.67
C ALA A 237 -13.20 -5.84 -0.41
N CYS A 238 -13.28 -5.23 0.75
CA CYS A 238 -12.89 -5.86 2.02
C CYS A 238 -13.74 -7.09 2.34
N VAL A 239 -15.05 -7.01 2.22
CA VAL A 239 -15.97 -8.12 2.50
C VAL A 239 -15.75 -9.27 1.52
N SER A 240 -15.53 -9.00 0.23
CA SER A 240 -15.25 -10.05 -0.76
C SER A 240 -13.95 -10.80 -0.45
N VAL A 241 -12.94 -10.11 0.04
CA VAL A 241 -11.67 -10.70 0.46
C VAL A 241 -11.84 -11.57 1.71
N ILE A 242 -12.60 -11.09 2.71
CA ILE A 242 -12.93 -11.89 3.89
C ILE A 242 -13.68 -13.15 3.46
N ALA A 243 -14.70 -13.02 2.61
CA ALA A 243 -15.49 -14.15 2.12
C ALA A 243 -14.60 -15.17 1.39
N ALA A 244 -13.70 -14.73 0.51
CA ALA A 244 -12.77 -15.62 -0.18
C ALA A 244 -11.85 -16.36 0.78
N ASN A 245 -11.29 -15.65 1.78
CA ASN A 245 -10.41 -16.26 2.78
C ASN A 245 -11.17 -17.26 3.68
N VAL A 246 -12.32 -16.87 4.18
CA VAL A 246 -13.17 -17.73 5.04
C VAL A 246 -13.65 -18.96 4.25
N THR A 247 -14.00 -18.82 2.97
CA THR A 247 -14.34 -19.95 2.10
C THR A 247 -13.17 -20.92 1.96
N ARG A 248 -11.94 -20.39 1.72
CA ARG A 248 -10.74 -21.24 1.68
C ARG A 248 -10.54 -22.01 2.97
N LEU A 249 -10.60 -21.31 4.11
CA LEU A 249 -10.41 -21.93 5.42
C LEU A 249 -11.51 -22.96 5.71
N GLY A 250 -12.76 -22.68 5.31
CA GLY A 250 -13.84 -23.64 5.39
C GLY A 250 -13.58 -24.89 4.55
N LEU A 251 -13.15 -24.73 3.30
CA LEU A 251 -12.76 -25.88 2.45
C LEU A 251 -11.60 -26.66 3.04
N MET A 252 -10.58 -25.99 3.63
CA MET A 252 -9.49 -26.65 4.34
C MET A 252 -9.97 -27.42 5.57
N GLY A 253 -11.03 -26.93 6.24
CA GLY A 253 -11.63 -27.55 7.41
C GLY A 253 -12.52 -28.77 7.12
N LEU A 254 -12.76 -29.13 5.85
CA LEU A 254 -13.54 -30.32 5.52
C LEU A 254 -12.84 -31.62 5.89
N SER A 255 -11.54 -31.73 5.64
CA SER A 255 -10.72 -32.91 5.96
C SER A 255 -9.24 -32.63 5.90
N GLN A 256 -8.41 -33.53 6.43
CA GLN A 256 -6.95 -33.45 6.34
C GLN A 256 -6.45 -33.44 4.88
N SER A 257 -7.12 -34.14 3.96
CA SER A 257 -6.76 -34.15 2.53
C SER A 257 -7.01 -32.80 1.86
N HIS A 258 -8.15 -32.15 2.15
CA HIS A 258 -8.46 -30.80 1.66
C HIS A 258 -7.47 -29.77 2.23
N TYR A 259 -7.14 -29.90 3.52
CA TYR A 259 -6.11 -29.04 4.13
C TYR A 259 -4.79 -29.13 3.35
N THR A 260 -4.27 -30.33 3.12
CA THR A 260 -3.00 -30.53 2.42
C THR A 260 -3.01 -29.97 1.01
N ALA A 261 -4.11 -30.16 0.27
CA ALA A 261 -4.25 -29.66 -1.09
C ALA A 261 -4.29 -28.13 -1.17
N LEU A 262 -5.09 -27.48 -0.29
CA LEU A 262 -5.32 -26.03 -0.32
C LEU A 262 -4.25 -25.21 0.43
N HIS A 263 -3.50 -25.84 1.32
CA HIS A 263 -2.36 -25.24 2.01
C HIS A 263 -1.05 -25.39 1.21
N GLY A 264 -1.04 -26.22 0.18
CA GLY A 264 0.09 -26.36 -0.71
C GLY A 264 0.30 -25.16 -1.65
N PRO A 265 1.44 -25.10 -2.36
CA PRO A 265 1.82 -23.96 -3.20
C PRO A 265 0.76 -23.60 -4.27
N TRP A 266 0.10 -24.59 -4.84
CA TRP A 266 -0.97 -24.39 -5.84
C TRP A 266 -2.22 -23.76 -5.23
N GLY A 267 -2.64 -24.22 -4.04
CA GLY A 267 -3.79 -23.69 -3.33
C GLY A 267 -3.57 -22.23 -2.90
N GLU A 268 -2.37 -21.92 -2.42
CA GLU A 268 -1.98 -20.54 -2.07
C GLU A 268 -1.92 -19.64 -3.29
N ALA A 269 -1.31 -20.09 -4.39
CA ALA A 269 -1.23 -19.32 -5.62
C ALA A 269 -2.62 -19.04 -6.23
N ALA A 270 -3.51 -20.04 -6.26
CA ALA A 270 -4.87 -19.89 -6.74
C ALA A 270 -5.67 -18.87 -5.89
N LEU A 271 -5.57 -18.95 -4.56
CA LEU A 271 -6.25 -18.00 -3.70
C LEU A 271 -5.72 -16.58 -3.89
N ASN A 272 -4.40 -16.42 -3.94
CA ASN A 272 -3.79 -15.11 -4.15
C ASN A 272 -4.24 -14.50 -5.48
N ALA A 273 -4.36 -15.31 -6.55
CA ALA A 273 -4.89 -14.87 -7.83
C ALA A 273 -6.37 -14.45 -7.75
N ILE A 274 -7.20 -15.22 -7.05
CA ILE A 274 -8.63 -14.91 -6.84
C ILE A 274 -8.76 -13.59 -6.05
N ILE A 275 -8.04 -13.45 -4.95
CA ILE A 275 -8.08 -12.24 -4.12
C ILE A 275 -7.62 -11.03 -4.94
N LEU A 276 -6.54 -11.16 -5.69
CA LEU A 276 -6.04 -10.09 -6.55
C LEU A 276 -7.09 -9.69 -7.60
N ALA A 277 -7.71 -10.66 -8.27
CA ALA A 277 -8.76 -10.41 -9.25
C ALA A 277 -10.00 -9.73 -8.65
N LEU A 278 -10.43 -10.15 -7.45
CA LEU A 278 -11.52 -9.51 -6.72
C LEU A 278 -11.21 -8.07 -6.34
N ILE A 279 -10.05 -7.82 -5.76
CA ILE A 279 -9.63 -6.49 -5.31
C ILE A 279 -9.54 -5.52 -6.50
N VAL A 280 -8.84 -5.93 -7.56
CA VAL A 280 -8.66 -5.09 -8.77
C VAL A 280 -9.99 -4.93 -9.49
N GLY A 281 -10.76 -6.00 -9.69
CA GLY A 281 -12.05 -5.97 -10.39
C GLY A 281 -13.05 -5.04 -9.71
N ILE A 282 -13.21 -5.14 -8.38
CA ILE A 282 -14.11 -4.28 -7.61
C ILE A 282 -13.63 -2.82 -7.65
N SER A 283 -12.32 -2.58 -7.51
CA SER A 283 -11.76 -1.23 -7.58
C SER A 283 -12.00 -0.58 -8.95
N VAL A 284 -11.78 -1.31 -10.03
CA VAL A 284 -12.02 -0.82 -11.41
C VAL A 284 -13.51 -0.59 -11.67
N LEU A 285 -14.38 -1.49 -11.21
CA LEU A 285 -15.83 -1.33 -11.33
C LEU A 285 -16.34 -0.10 -10.58
N GLY A 286 -15.77 0.21 -9.43
CA GLY A 286 -16.14 1.37 -8.63
C GLY A 286 -15.84 2.70 -9.33
N VAL A 287 -14.72 2.78 -10.07
CA VAL A 287 -14.29 3.99 -10.79
C VAL A 287 -14.56 3.93 -12.31
N ARG A 288 -15.35 2.96 -12.77
CA ARG A 288 -15.57 2.70 -14.21
C ARG A 288 -16.04 3.93 -15.01
N ARG A 289 -16.82 4.82 -14.39
CA ARG A 289 -17.37 6.00 -15.08
C ARG A 289 -16.25 6.94 -15.53
N GLU A 290 -15.25 7.17 -14.73
CA GLU A 290 -14.10 8.02 -15.02
C GLU A 290 -13.19 7.38 -16.08
N LEU A 291 -13.07 6.05 -16.06
CA LEU A 291 -12.29 5.32 -17.06
C LEU A 291 -12.90 5.46 -18.46
N PHE A 292 -14.24 5.33 -18.60
CA PHE A 292 -14.92 5.45 -19.88
C PHE A 292 -15.06 6.88 -20.39
N GLN A 293 -14.90 7.90 -19.54
CA GLN A 293 -14.91 9.31 -19.96
C GLN A 293 -13.57 9.79 -20.51
N ARG A 294 -12.49 9.00 -20.34
CA ARG A 294 -11.14 9.33 -20.82
C ARG A 294 -10.75 8.62 -22.12
N VAL A 295 -11.54 7.65 -22.57
CA VAL A 295 -11.43 6.98 -23.87
C VAL A 295 -12.34 7.65 -24.89
#